data_bae66797b319c5eaf59f52e58c7488b3
#
_entry.id   bae66797b319c5eaf59f52e58c7488b3
#
_cell.length_a   1.000
_cell.length_b   1.000
_cell.length_c   1.000
_cell.angle_alpha   90.00
_cell.angle_beta   90.00
_cell.angle_gamma   90.00
#
_symmetry.space_group_name_H-M   'P 1'
#
loop_
_entity.id
_entity.type
_entity.pdbx_description
1 polymer ?
#
loop_
_entity_poly.entity_id
_entity_poly.type
_entity_poly.pdbx_seq_one_letter_code
_entity_poly.pdbx_strand_id
1 'polypeptide(L)'
;MANSAHATRPGKRERLIESARGLIHEQGVHRTTLADVAGRADVPLGNVYYYFKTKDDLVGAVLDSYQAEAAALLHAFERHRSPRARLKALVRNWSDMREAVARHGCPMGTLCAELDKIDGGRDREAAAVIAIIIDWAEGQFRQLGRRDARDLAVALFAGIQGAALLANTFRDPTILTRQGRHLERWIDALASE
;
A
#
# COMPACT_ATOMS: atom_id res chain seq x y z
N MET A 1 16.67 34.74 -9.45
CA MET A 1 17.42 33.62 -10.04
C MET A 1 16.79 32.34 -9.51
N ALA A 2 15.99 31.68 -10.35
CA ALA A 2 15.25 30.49 -9.95
C ALA A 2 16.20 29.28 -9.96
N ASN A 3 16.43 28.68 -8.78
CA ASN A 3 17.16 27.45 -8.63
C ASN A 3 16.24 26.29 -9.01
N SER A 4 16.25 25.87 -10.29
CA SER A 4 15.59 24.66 -10.74
C SER A 4 16.29 23.47 -10.10
N ALA A 5 15.68 22.91 -9.04
CA ALA A 5 16.08 21.61 -8.49
C ALA A 5 15.94 20.60 -9.64
N HIS A 6 17.05 20.17 -10.23
CA HIS A 6 17.12 19.03 -11.12
C HIS A 6 16.69 17.79 -10.32
N ALA A 7 15.45 17.38 -10.49
CA ALA A 7 15.01 16.08 -10.03
C ALA A 7 15.87 15.04 -10.76
N THR A 8 16.84 14.47 -10.07
CA THR A 8 17.74 13.44 -10.62
C THR A 8 16.87 12.28 -11.09
N ARG A 9 16.98 11.88 -12.36
CA ARG A 9 16.24 10.72 -12.92
C ARG A 9 16.51 9.50 -12.02
N PRO A 10 15.46 8.76 -11.58
CA PRO A 10 15.63 7.58 -10.72
C PRO A 10 16.62 6.59 -11.31
N GLY A 11 17.44 5.97 -10.45
CA GLY A 11 18.39 4.95 -10.85
C GLY A 11 17.72 3.77 -11.56
N LYS A 12 18.49 2.97 -12.31
CA LYS A 12 17.94 1.81 -13.05
C LYS A 12 17.23 0.83 -12.11
N ARG A 13 17.79 0.58 -10.91
CA ARG A 13 17.19 -0.32 -9.92
C ARG A 13 15.83 0.20 -9.45
N GLU A 14 15.72 1.48 -9.14
CA GLU A 14 14.47 2.13 -8.71
C GLU A 14 13.40 2.09 -9.81
N ARG A 15 13.78 2.36 -11.06
CA ARG A 15 12.87 2.26 -12.21
C ARG A 15 12.36 0.83 -12.41
N LEU A 16 13.21 -0.17 -12.21
CA LEU A 16 12.81 -1.58 -12.29
C LEU A 16 11.80 -1.94 -11.19
N ILE A 17 12.04 -1.51 -9.95
CA ILE A 17 11.11 -1.74 -8.83
C ILE A 17 9.76 -1.06 -9.09
N GLU A 18 9.77 0.21 -9.50
CA GLU A 18 8.53 0.95 -9.78
C GLU A 18 7.75 0.34 -10.94
N SER A 19 8.44 -0.07 -12.01
CA SER A 19 7.82 -0.75 -13.14
C SER A 19 7.23 -2.11 -12.74
N ALA A 20 7.93 -2.86 -11.87
CA ALA A 20 7.43 -4.12 -11.32
C ALA A 20 6.18 -3.91 -10.45
N ARG A 21 6.17 -2.89 -9.59
CA ARG A 21 4.99 -2.53 -8.78
C ARG A 21 3.77 -2.28 -9.65
N GLY A 22 3.93 -1.47 -10.70
CA GLY A 22 2.84 -1.17 -11.62
C GLY A 22 2.33 -2.42 -12.34
N LEU A 23 3.23 -3.24 -12.90
CA LEU A 23 2.85 -4.46 -13.61
C LEU A 23 2.19 -5.49 -12.69
N ILE A 24 2.75 -5.70 -11.50
CA ILE A 24 2.18 -6.61 -10.50
C ILE A 24 0.78 -6.15 -10.09
N HIS A 25 0.58 -4.86 -9.87
CA HIS A 25 -0.73 -4.31 -9.53
C HIS A 25 -1.75 -4.46 -10.68
N GLU A 26 -1.32 -4.31 -11.93
CA GLU A 26 -2.20 -4.36 -13.12
C GLU A 26 -2.57 -5.80 -13.51
N GLN A 27 -1.64 -6.75 -13.42
CA GLN A 27 -1.80 -8.09 -14.00
C GLN A 27 -1.41 -9.26 -13.07
N GLY A 28 -0.95 -8.96 -11.86
CA GLY A 28 -0.54 -9.93 -10.85
C GLY A 28 0.91 -10.40 -10.97
N VAL A 29 1.39 -11.01 -9.88
CA VAL A 29 2.76 -11.55 -9.79
C VAL A 29 2.99 -12.62 -10.84
N HIS A 30 2.05 -13.56 -10.98
CA HIS A 30 2.23 -14.72 -11.85
C HIS A 30 2.50 -14.32 -13.31
N ARG A 31 1.74 -13.37 -13.84
CA ARG A 31 1.81 -12.92 -15.24
C ARG A 31 2.95 -11.94 -15.53
N THR A 32 3.58 -11.37 -14.51
CA THR A 32 4.66 -10.40 -14.67
C THR A 32 6.00 -11.12 -14.84
N THR A 33 6.72 -10.82 -15.93
CA THR A 33 8.06 -11.36 -16.21
C THR A 33 9.15 -10.30 -16.06
N LEU A 34 10.42 -10.74 -15.89
CA LEU A 34 11.56 -9.81 -15.88
C LEU A 34 11.70 -9.06 -17.21
N ALA A 35 11.29 -9.66 -18.32
CA ALA A 35 11.30 -9.00 -19.63
C ALA A 35 10.26 -7.87 -19.72
N ASP A 36 9.05 -8.08 -19.19
CA ASP A 36 8.00 -7.05 -19.13
C ASP A 36 8.47 -5.86 -18.30
N VAL A 37 9.09 -6.15 -17.15
CA VAL A 37 9.62 -5.12 -16.25
C VAL A 37 10.76 -4.35 -16.91
N ALA A 38 11.66 -5.04 -17.61
CA ALA A 38 12.75 -4.43 -18.37
C ALA A 38 12.22 -3.45 -19.44
N GLY A 39 11.24 -3.91 -20.21
CA GLY A 39 10.59 -3.10 -21.25
C GLY A 39 9.91 -1.85 -20.67
N ARG A 40 9.10 -2.00 -19.62
CA ARG A 40 8.40 -0.88 -18.97
C ARG A 40 9.35 0.12 -18.31
N ALA A 41 10.47 -0.38 -17.74
CA ALA A 41 11.48 0.45 -17.08
C ALA A 41 12.41 1.19 -18.04
N ASP A 42 12.38 0.88 -19.35
CA ASP A 42 13.37 1.32 -20.33
C ASP A 42 14.80 0.96 -19.85
N VAL A 43 14.98 -0.33 -19.51
CA VAL A 43 16.26 -0.90 -19.06
C VAL A 43 16.53 -2.17 -19.87
N PRO A 44 17.70 -2.31 -20.50
CA PRO A 44 18.04 -3.55 -21.21
C PRO A 44 17.93 -4.79 -20.32
N LEU A 45 17.33 -5.87 -20.81
CA LEU A 45 17.09 -7.09 -20.04
C LEU A 45 18.35 -7.65 -19.38
N GLY A 46 19.50 -7.58 -20.05
CA GLY A 46 20.78 -7.99 -19.47
C GLY A 46 21.16 -7.21 -18.20
N ASN A 47 20.72 -5.93 -18.09
CA ASN A 47 20.95 -5.14 -16.91
C ASN A 47 20.01 -5.51 -15.75
N VAL A 48 18.84 -6.09 -16.04
CA VAL A 48 17.92 -6.57 -14.99
C VAL A 48 18.60 -7.64 -14.16
N TYR A 49 19.27 -8.62 -14.82
CA TYR A 49 19.99 -9.70 -14.15
C TYR A 49 21.19 -9.25 -13.32
N TYR A 50 21.67 -8.03 -13.53
CA TYR A 50 22.67 -7.42 -12.65
C TYR A 50 22.08 -7.06 -11.28
N TYR A 51 20.83 -6.56 -11.25
CA TYR A 51 20.15 -6.13 -10.02
C TYR A 51 19.33 -7.25 -9.37
N PHE A 52 18.66 -8.09 -10.17
CA PHE A 52 17.74 -9.12 -9.73
C PHE A 52 18.01 -10.41 -10.50
N LYS A 53 18.51 -11.43 -9.81
CA LYS A 53 18.86 -12.71 -10.42
C LYS A 53 17.61 -13.51 -10.77
N THR A 54 16.57 -13.37 -9.97
CA THR A 54 15.29 -14.06 -10.10
C THR A 54 14.12 -13.06 -10.04
N LYS A 55 12.97 -13.51 -10.48
CA LYS A 55 11.72 -12.78 -10.27
C LYS A 55 11.40 -12.65 -8.78
N ASP A 56 11.75 -13.65 -7.99
CA ASP A 56 11.53 -13.63 -6.54
C ASP A 56 12.36 -12.54 -5.85
N ASP A 57 13.63 -12.33 -6.26
CA ASP A 57 14.42 -11.19 -5.77
C ASP A 57 13.76 -9.85 -6.06
N LEU A 58 13.16 -9.72 -7.26
CA LEU A 58 12.44 -8.50 -7.63
C LEU A 58 11.16 -8.31 -6.81
N VAL A 59 10.40 -9.38 -6.56
CA VAL A 59 9.20 -9.36 -5.70
C VAL A 59 9.56 -8.95 -4.27
N GLY A 60 10.68 -9.47 -3.72
CA GLY A 60 11.19 -9.02 -2.43
C GLY A 60 11.48 -7.52 -2.40
N ALA A 61 12.17 -7.00 -3.41
CA ALA A 61 12.43 -5.57 -3.51
C ALA A 61 11.16 -4.72 -3.68
N VAL A 62 10.10 -5.26 -4.29
CA VAL A 62 8.78 -4.62 -4.37
C VAL A 62 8.14 -4.56 -2.98
N LEU A 63 8.19 -5.64 -2.20
CA LEU A 63 7.69 -5.66 -0.82
C LEU A 63 8.44 -4.65 0.06
N ASP A 64 9.77 -4.61 -0.02
CA ASP A 64 10.58 -3.61 0.69
C ASP A 64 10.17 -2.18 0.34
N SER A 65 9.88 -1.93 -0.94
CA SER A 65 9.44 -0.61 -1.40
C SER A 65 8.05 -0.23 -0.85
N TYR A 66 7.13 -1.18 -0.73
CA TYR A 66 5.82 -0.96 -0.10
C TYR A 66 5.96 -0.69 1.40
N GLN A 67 6.86 -1.40 2.10
CA GLN A 67 7.12 -1.15 3.52
C GLN A 67 7.70 0.26 3.73
N ALA A 68 8.67 0.65 2.92
CA ALA A 68 9.28 1.99 2.99
C ALA A 68 8.26 3.10 2.69
N GLU A 69 7.42 2.91 1.68
CA GLU A 69 6.36 3.85 1.33
C GLU A 69 5.30 3.96 2.43
N ALA A 70 4.85 2.82 2.97
CA ALA A 70 3.92 2.81 4.09
C ALA A 70 4.49 3.56 5.30
N ALA A 71 5.74 3.28 5.67
CA ALA A 71 6.41 3.96 6.78
C ALA A 71 6.52 5.48 6.55
N ALA A 72 6.90 5.90 5.34
CA ALA A 72 6.99 7.31 4.97
C ALA A 72 5.62 8.00 5.00
N LEU A 73 4.58 7.34 4.50
CA LEU A 73 3.20 7.84 4.50
C LEU A 73 2.68 8.01 5.93
N LEU A 74 2.86 7.00 6.78
CA LEU A 74 2.43 7.03 8.18
C LEU A 74 3.18 8.12 8.94
N HIS A 75 4.49 8.28 8.70
CA HIS A 75 5.27 9.39 9.27
C HIS A 75 4.74 10.75 8.82
N ALA A 76 4.35 10.89 7.54
CA ALA A 76 3.74 12.14 7.05
C ALA A 76 2.40 12.45 7.73
N PHE A 77 1.64 11.45 8.19
CA PHE A 77 0.41 11.67 8.94
C PHE A 77 0.65 12.21 10.35
N GLU A 78 1.85 12.02 10.93
CA GLU A 78 2.20 12.55 12.26
C GLU A 78 2.16 14.09 12.31
N ARG A 79 2.21 14.80 11.17
CA ARG A 79 1.99 16.25 11.08
C ARG A 79 0.59 16.71 11.56
N HIS A 80 -0.40 15.81 11.55
CA HIS A 80 -1.72 16.12 12.05
C HIS A 80 -1.72 16.16 13.59
N ARG A 81 -2.40 17.15 14.15
CA ARG A 81 -2.33 17.51 15.59
C ARG A 81 -2.91 16.46 16.54
N SER A 82 -3.80 15.58 16.07
CA SER A 82 -4.47 14.62 16.94
C SER A 82 -4.49 13.22 16.34
N PRO A 83 -4.49 12.16 17.18
CA PRO A 83 -4.62 10.79 16.74
C PRO A 83 -5.86 10.57 15.85
N ARG A 84 -6.99 11.21 16.20
CA ARG A 84 -8.20 11.21 15.39
C ARG A 84 -7.97 11.73 13.98
N ALA A 85 -7.29 12.86 13.83
CA ALA A 85 -7.00 13.44 12.51
C ALA A 85 -6.04 12.56 11.71
N ARG A 86 -5.09 11.88 12.35
CA ARG A 86 -4.14 10.95 11.76
C ARG A 86 -4.84 9.71 11.21
N LEU A 87 -5.73 9.07 12.00
CA LEU A 87 -6.55 7.94 11.56
C LEU A 87 -7.44 8.31 10.37
N LYS A 88 -8.04 9.50 10.39
CA LYS A 88 -8.84 10.00 9.25
C LYS A 88 -7.97 10.25 8.00
N ALA A 89 -6.73 10.70 8.16
CA ALA A 89 -5.80 10.84 7.04
C ALA A 89 -5.48 9.49 6.40
N LEU A 90 -5.31 8.44 7.21
CA LEU A 90 -5.16 7.06 6.71
C LEU A 90 -6.37 6.65 5.85
N VAL A 91 -7.58 6.86 6.32
CA VAL A 91 -8.82 6.52 5.57
C VAL A 91 -8.90 7.29 4.26
N ARG A 92 -8.58 8.60 4.28
CA ARG A 92 -8.61 9.45 3.08
C ARG A 92 -7.63 9.01 2.02
N ASN A 93 -6.45 8.55 2.41
CA ASN A 93 -5.45 8.05 1.46
C ASN A 93 -6.01 6.94 0.56
N TRP A 94 -6.79 5.99 1.10
CA TRP A 94 -7.46 4.97 0.27
C TRP A 94 -8.60 5.54 -0.57
N SER A 95 -9.34 6.51 -0.03
CA SER A 95 -10.41 7.18 -0.79
C SER A 95 -9.85 7.96 -1.99
N ASP A 96 -8.65 8.54 -1.85
CA ASP A 96 -7.98 9.27 -2.93
C ASP A 96 -7.51 8.33 -4.06
N MET A 97 -7.17 7.09 -3.72
CA MET A 97 -6.77 6.04 -4.66
C MET A 97 -7.95 5.28 -5.30
N ARG A 98 -9.20 5.67 -5.03
CA ARG A 98 -10.42 4.92 -5.37
C ARG A 98 -10.51 4.44 -6.82
N GLU A 99 -10.10 5.26 -7.79
CA GLU A 99 -10.17 4.90 -9.22
C GLU A 99 -9.22 3.75 -9.55
N ALA A 100 -7.97 3.83 -9.07
CA ALA A 100 -6.98 2.79 -9.27
C ALA A 100 -7.38 1.49 -8.54
N VAL A 101 -7.88 1.62 -7.30
CA VAL A 101 -8.35 0.49 -6.50
C VAL A 101 -9.58 -0.17 -7.10
N ALA A 102 -10.54 0.59 -7.62
CA ALA A 102 -11.69 0.03 -8.33
C ALA A 102 -11.29 -0.73 -9.59
N ARG A 103 -10.20 -0.31 -10.25
CA ARG A 103 -9.71 -0.96 -11.47
C ARG A 103 -8.85 -2.18 -11.22
N HIS A 104 -7.92 -2.13 -10.26
CA HIS A 104 -6.87 -3.14 -10.08
C HIS A 104 -6.85 -3.78 -8.68
N GLY A 105 -7.70 -3.33 -7.75
CA GLY A 105 -7.66 -3.77 -6.35
C GLY A 105 -6.70 -2.94 -5.49
N CYS A 106 -6.60 -3.29 -4.21
CA CYS A 106 -5.61 -2.70 -3.33
C CYS A 106 -4.21 -3.23 -3.67
N PRO A 107 -3.21 -2.37 -4.00
CA PRO A 107 -1.90 -2.86 -4.42
C PRO A 107 -1.23 -3.80 -3.41
N MET A 108 -1.31 -3.47 -2.12
CA MET A 108 -0.77 -4.32 -1.06
C MET A 108 -1.63 -5.56 -0.79
N GLY A 109 -2.97 -5.39 -0.73
CA GLY A 109 -3.88 -6.48 -0.41
C GLY A 109 -3.90 -7.57 -1.49
N THR A 110 -3.89 -7.19 -2.78
CA THR A 110 -3.83 -8.15 -3.89
C THR A 110 -2.49 -8.87 -3.93
N LEU A 111 -1.37 -8.16 -3.74
CA LEU A 111 -0.04 -8.76 -3.70
C LEU A 111 0.09 -9.78 -2.56
N CYS A 112 -0.35 -9.43 -1.33
CA CYS A 112 -0.34 -10.35 -0.20
C CYS A 112 -1.17 -11.61 -0.50
N ALA A 113 -2.39 -11.44 -1.03
CA ALA A 113 -3.27 -12.56 -1.34
C ALA A 113 -2.74 -13.49 -2.47
N GLU A 114 -1.92 -12.96 -3.38
CA GLU A 114 -1.24 -13.78 -4.39
C GLU A 114 -0.05 -14.54 -3.78
N LEU A 115 0.75 -13.88 -2.94
CA LEU A 115 1.95 -14.49 -2.35
C LEU A 115 1.61 -15.59 -1.35
N ASP A 116 0.49 -15.48 -0.64
CA ASP A 116 -0.02 -16.54 0.25
C ASP A 116 -0.31 -17.87 -0.47
N LYS A 117 -0.49 -17.83 -1.80
CA LYS A 117 -0.79 -19.00 -2.63
C LYS A 117 0.45 -19.60 -3.29
N ILE A 118 1.60 -18.97 -3.14
CA ILE A 118 2.85 -19.39 -3.76
C ILE A 118 3.71 -20.07 -2.69
N ASP A 119 4.00 -21.35 -2.86
CA ASP A 119 4.96 -22.05 -2.02
C ASP A 119 6.35 -21.41 -2.16
N GLY A 120 6.86 -20.82 -1.09
CA GLY A 120 8.18 -20.16 -1.16
C GLY A 120 8.47 -19.12 -0.08
N GLY A 121 7.53 -18.86 0.85
CA GLY A 121 7.87 -18.22 2.12
C GLY A 121 7.91 -16.69 2.15
N ARG A 122 7.34 -15.97 1.17
CA ARG A 122 7.20 -14.50 1.25
C ARG A 122 5.89 -14.03 1.90
N ASP A 123 5.08 -14.96 2.40
CA ASP A 123 3.89 -14.72 3.20
C ASP A 123 4.17 -13.80 4.41
N ARG A 124 5.28 -14.05 5.13
CA ARG A 124 5.70 -13.23 6.28
C ARG A 124 6.12 -11.82 5.88
N GLU A 125 6.86 -11.69 4.78
CA GLU A 125 7.27 -10.38 4.26
C GLU A 125 6.05 -9.58 3.78
N ALA A 126 5.10 -10.23 3.11
CA ALA A 126 3.85 -9.63 2.70
C ALA A 126 2.99 -9.21 3.90
N ALA A 127 2.86 -10.07 4.92
CA ALA A 127 2.16 -9.75 6.15
C ALA A 127 2.78 -8.54 6.88
N ALA A 128 4.11 -8.38 6.85
CA ALA A 128 4.80 -7.27 7.48
C ALA A 128 4.39 -5.91 6.88
N VAL A 129 4.08 -5.84 5.58
CA VAL A 129 3.59 -4.60 4.93
C VAL A 129 2.27 -4.14 5.54
N ILE A 130 1.37 -5.09 5.81
CA ILE A 130 0.06 -4.80 6.43
C ILE A 130 0.23 -4.53 7.93
N ALA A 131 1.09 -5.29 8.62
CA ALA A 131 1.33 -5.15 10.05
C ALA A 131 1.77 -3.73 10.42
N ILE A 132 2.66 -3.10 9.66
CA ILE A 132 3.11 -1.71 9.88
C ILE A 132 1.91 -0.74 10.01
N ILE A 133 0.92 -0.89 9.14
CA ILE A 133 -0.26 0.01 9.12
C ILE A 133 -1.15 -0.26 10.33
N ILE A 134 -1.40 -1.54 10.66
CA ILE A 134 -2.24 -1.94 11.81
C ILE A 134 -1.58 -1.51 13.12
N ASP A 135 -0.27 -1.73 13.28
CA ASP A 135 0.48 -1.38 14.48
C ASP A 135 0.50 0.15 14.71
N TRP A 136 0.69 0.91 13.63
CA TRP A 136 0.58 2.36 13.71
C TRP A 136 -0.82 2.83 14.11
N ALA A 137 -1.88 2.27 13.49
CA ALA A 137 -3.26 2.61 13.82
C ALA A 137 -3.60 2.24 15.27
N GLU A 138 -3.13 1.09 15.76
CA GLU A 138 -3.24 0.70 17.18
C GLU A 138 -2.61 1.76 18.09
N GLY A 139 -1.41 2.26 17.75
CA GLY A 139 -0.76 3.35 18.47
C GLY A 139 -1.61 4.61 18.54
N GLN A 140 -2.33 4.96 17.46
CA GLN A 140 -3.23 6.11 17.45
C GLN A 140 -4.48 5.86 18.34
N PHE A 141 -5.08 4.67 18.30
CA PHE A 141 -6.20 4.33 19.18
C PHE A 141 -5.79 4.28 20.66
N ARG A 142 -4.59 3.81 21.00
CA ARG A 142 -4.06 3.89 22.36
C ARG A 142 -3.93 5.33 22.84
N GLN A 143 -3.47 6.26 21.98
CA GLN A 143 -3.40 7.69 22.30
C GLN A 143 -4.79 8.34 22.48
N LEU A 144 -5.86 7.75 21.93
CA LEU A 144 -7.25 8.11 22.20
C LEU A 144 -7.79 7.50 23.51
N GLY A 145 -6.98 6.78 24.28
CA GLY A 145 -7.37 6.16 25.53
C GLY A 145 -8.09 4.81 25.37
N ARG A 146 -8.11 4.23 24.16
CA ARG A 146 -8.84 2.97 23.91
C ARG A 146 -8.05 1.76 24.40
N ARG A 147 -8.69 0.91 25.22
CA ARG A 147 -8.11 -0.34 25.71
C ARG A 147 -8.17 -1.45 24.67
N ASP A 148 -9.14 -1.39 23.78
CA ASP A 148 -9.42 -2.27 22.65
C ASP A 148 -8.71 -1.81 21.36
N ALA A 149 -7.61 -1.04 21.49
CA ALA A 149 -6.91 -0.37 20.40
C ALA A 149 -6.51 -1.33 19.25
N ARG A 150 -6.07 -2.55 19.56
CA ARG A 150 -5.71 -3.56 18.55
C ARG A 150 -6.91 -3.99 17.72
N ASP A 151 -8.03 -4.28 18.38
CA ASP A 151 -9.25 -4.72 17.71
C ASP A 151 -9.82 -3.60 16.82
N LEU A 152 -9.77 -2.36 17.30
CA LEU A 152 -10.17 -1.17 16.53
C LEU A 152 -9.26 -0.94 15.31
N ALA A 153 -7.96 -1.14 15.45
CA ALA A 153 -7.02 -1.02 14.34
C ALA A 153 -7.27 -2.09 13.25
N VAL A 154 -7.50 -3.32 13.67
CA VAL A 154 -7.88 -4.42 12.76
C VAL A 154 -9.22 -4.12 12.09
N ALA A 155 -10.25 -3.68 12.83
CA ALA A 155 -11.56 -3.35 12.30
C ALA A 155 -11.48 -2.20 11.28
N LEU A 156 -10.69 -1.15 11.57
CA LEU A 156 -10.46 -0.05 10.65
C LEU A 156 -9.85 -0.54 9.33
N PHE A 157 -8.77 -1.31 9.40
CA PHE A 157 -8.08 -1.80 8.22
C PHE A 157 -8.91 -2.83 7.44
N ALA A 158 -9.61 -3.72 8.13
CA ALA A 158 -10.56 -4.66 7.52
C ALA A 158 -11.68 -3.93 6.78
N GLY A 159 -12.22 -2.84 7.35
CA GLY A 159 -13.21 -2.00 6.69
C GLY A 159 -12.70 -1.34 5.41
N ILE A 160 -11.44 -0.89 5.40
CA ILE A 160 -10.78 -0.35 4.20
C ILE A 160 -10.58 -1.44 3.16
N GLN A 161 -10.04 -2.60 3.54
CA GLN A 161 -9.74 -3.70 2.61
C GLN A 161 -11.02 -4.34 2.05
N GLY A 162 -12.08 -4.48 2.87
CA GLY A 162 -13.38 -4.93 2.42
C GLY A 162 -13.99 -3.99 1.37
N ALA A 163 -13.90 -2.67 1.59
CA ALA A 163 -14.35 -1.69 0.61
C ALA A 163 -13.51 -1.73 -0.68
N ALA A 164 -12.20 -1.94 -0.58
CA ALA A 164 -11.32 -2.07 -1.73
C ALA A 164 -11.67 -3.30 -2.58
N LEU A 165 -11.91 -4.44 -1.94
CA LEU A 165 -12.37 -5.66 -2.60
C LEU A 165 -13.70 -5.43 -3.34
N LEU A 166 -14.70 -4.85 -2.66
CA LEU A 166 -16.02 -4.60 -3.24
C LEU A 166 -15.94 -3.57 -4.38
N ALA A 167 -15.18 -2.49 -4.21
CA ALA A 167 -14.98 -1.50 -5.25
C ALA A 167 -14.35 -2.11 -6.52
N ASN A 168 -13.37 -2.99 -6.35
CA ASN A 168 -12.75 -3.70 -7.47
C ASN A 168 -13.71 -4.72 -8.11
N THR A 169 -14.45 -5.50 -7.31
CA THR A 169 -15.40 -6.50 -7.79
C THR A 169 -16.51 -5.86 -8.63
N PHE A 170 -17.07 -4.76 -8.15
CA PHE A 170 -18.18 -4.06 -8.83
C PHE A 170 -17.73 -2.96 -9.80
N ARG A 171 -16.43 -2.70 -9.92
CA ARG A 171 -15.87 -1.58 -10.70
C ARG A 171 -16.49 -0.23 -10.30
N ASP A 172 -16.84 -0.08 -9.01
CA ASP A 172 -17.47 1.11 -8.46
C ASP A 172 -16.57 1.81 -7.43
N PRO A 173 -15.88 2.89 -7.82
CA PRO A 173 -15.03 3.66 -6.90
C PRO A 173 -15.82 4.37 -5.80
N THR A 174 -17.16 4.55 -5.96
CA THR A 174 -17.99 5.23 -4.96
C THR A 174 -18.10 4.44 -3.66
N ILE A 175 -17.90 3.13 -3.70
CA ILE A 175 -17.89 2.25 -2.51
C ILE A 175 -16.79 2.72 -1.53
N LEU A 176 -15.58 2.96 -2.03
CA LEU A 176 -14.48 3.48 -1.18
C LEU A 176 -14.81 4.85 -0.58
N THR A 177 -15.41 5.74 -1.36
CA THR A 177 -15.81 7.07 -0.87
C THR A 177 -16.88 6.99 0.21
N ARG A 178 -17.87 6.09 0.05
CA ARG A 178 -18.95 5.89 1.03
C ARG A 178 -18.43 5.27 2.31
N GLN A 179 -17.62 4.21 2.19
CA GLN A 179 -17.01 3.55 3.34
C GLN A 179 -16.03 4.48 4.05
N GLY A 180 -15.23 5.26 3.33
CA GLY A 180 -14.33 6.25 3.91
C GLY A 180 -15.08 7.25 4.81
N ARG A 181 -16.20 7.81 4.33
CA ARG A 181 -17.06 8.68 5.15
C ARG A 181 -17.66 7.96 6.36
N HIS A 182 -18.00 6.69 6.24
CA HIS A 182 -18.50 5.89 7.35
C HIS A 182 -17.41 5.69 8.41
N LEU A 183 -16.23 5.29 8.01
CA LEU A 183 -15.09 5.09 8.90
C LEU A 183 -14.64 6.40 9.58
N GLU A 184 -14.68 7.54 8.88
CA GLU A 184 -14.38 8.83 9.49
C GLU A 184 -15.38 9.20 10.62
N ARG A 185 -16.69 8.96 10.41
CA ARG A 185 -17.70 9.17 11.46
C ARG A 185 -17.52 8.19 12.62
N TRP A 186 -17.20 6.94 12.34
CA TRP A 186 -16.91 5.95 13.36
C TRP A 186 -15.71 6.35 14.23
N ILE A 187 -14.62 6.84 13.61
CA ILE A 187 -13.46 7.39 14.34
C ILE A 187 -13.86 8.59 15.18
N ASP A 188 -14.73 9.48 14.67
CA ASP A 188 -15.21 10.64 15.43
C ASP A 188 -16.00 10.23 16.67
N ALA A 189 -16.86 9.22 16.55
CA ALA A 189 -17.64 8.69 17.69
C ALA A 189 -16.74 8.08 18.77
N LEU A 190 -15.73 7.29 18.39
CA LEU A 190 -14.78 6.68 19.32
C LEU A 190 -13.91 7.69 20.08
N ALA A 191 -13.68 8.86 19.51
CA ALA A 191 -12.86 9.91 20.13
C ALA A 191 -13.65 10.80 21.09
N SER A 192 -15.00 10.63 21.17
CA SER A 192 -15.90 11.43 21.99
C SER A 192 -16.31 10.71 23.28
N GLU A 193 -15.96 9.44 23.41
CA GLU A 193 -16.15 8.60 24.61
C GLU A 193 -14.92 8.66 25.51
#